data_757dbfe55ca6781a33babd8c393e6680
#
_entry.id   757dbfe55ca6781a33babd8c393e6680
#
_cell.length_a   1.000
_cell.length_b   1.000
_cell.length_c   1.000
_cell.angle_alpha   90.00
_cell.angle_beta   90.00
_cell.angle_gamma   90.00
#
_symmetry.space_group_name_H-M   'P 1'
#
loop_
_entity.id
_entity.type
_entity.pdbx_description
1 polymer ?
#
loop_
_entity_poly.entity_id
_entity_poly.type
_entity_poly.pdbx_seq_one_letter_code
_entity_poly.pdbx_strand_id
1 'polypeptide(L)'
;MVKTLCIIRGIPGSGKTTKAIELKKSIYPDSVIFEADQFFEKEGSYNFDASKLHYAHIECKQNTETSLINNIKTVIVSNTFTTLKELKPYFELAKQYNYCIVVYELPHAPVIEGTQKNIHNVPEETISRMLKRWQNIPFSVVSDFCIKILSL
;
A
#
# COMPACT_ATOMS: atom_id res chain seq x y z
N MET A 1 -24.31 2.35 -1.98
CA MET A 1 -23.21 1.73 -1.20
C MET A 1 -21.89 2.33 -1.66
N VAL A 2 -21.13 2.88 -0.73
CA VAL A 2 -19.84 3.50 -1.05
C VAL A 2 -18.79 2.42 -1.24
N LYS A 3 -18.15 2.41 -2.42
CA LYS A 3 -17.02 1.54 -2.71
C LYS A 3 -15.73 2.29 -2.38
N THR A 4 -14.82 1.66 -1.69
CA THR A 4 -13.61 2.31 -1.16
C THR A 4 -12.35 1.57 -1.57
N LEU A 5 -11.38 2.32 -2.10
CA LEU A 5 -10.00 1.86 -2.25
C LEU A 5 -9.20 2.46 -1.10
N CYS A 6 -8.73 1.60 -0.21
CA CYS A 6 -7.86 2.00 0.89
C CYS A 6 -6.41 1.76 0.50
N ILE A 7 -5.61 2.80 0.54
CA ILE A 7 -4.17 2.69 0.28
C ILE A 7 -3.44 2.90 1.61
N ILE A 8 -2.59 1.94 1.96
CA ILE A 8 -1.72 2.05 3.13
C ILE A 8 -0.30 2.24 2.62
N ARG A 9 0.32 3.34 2.98
CA ARG A 9 1.68 3.66 2.56
C ARG A 9 2.59 3.86 3.77
N GLY A 10 3.84 3.46 3.62
CA GLY A 10 4.87 3.60 4.67
C GLY A 10 6.14 2.87 4.28
N ILE A 11 7.24 3.22 4.91
CA ILE A 11 8.52 2.54 4.73
C ILE A 11 8.45 1.11 5.29
N PRO A 12 9.38 0.22 4.88
CA PRO A 12 9.46 -1.11 5.48
C PRO A 12 9.56 -1.04 7.00
N GLY A 13 8.86 -1.91 7.70
CA GLY A 13 8.84 -1.94 9.16
C GLY A 13 7.89 -0.95 9.84
N SER A 14 7.12 -0.18 9.07
CA SER A 14 6.19 0.82 9.65
C SER A 14 4.89 0.21 10.18
N GLY A 15 4.63 -1.08 9.93
CA GLY A 15 3.42 -1.74 10.40
C GLY A 15 2.27 -1.77 9.40
N LYS A 16 2.56 -1.66 8.10
CA LYS A 16 1.54 -1.66 7.05
C LYS A 16 0.66 -2.91 7.05
N THR A 17 1.26 -4.08 7.07
CA THR A 17 0.53 -5.35 7.06
C THR A 17 -0.37 -5.47 8.28
N THR A 18 0.15 -5.12 9.46
CA THR A 18 -0.62 -5.09 10.70
C THR A 18 -1.82 -4.15 10.59
N LYS A 19 -1.60 -2.96 10.02
CA LYS A 19 -2.68 -1.97 9.83
C LYS A 19 -3.73 -2.47 8.85
N ALA A 20 -3.34 -3.12 7.77
CA ALA A 20 -4.28 -3.70 6.80
C ALA A 20 -5.18 -4.74 7.47
N ILE A 21 -4.61 -5.63 8.27
CA ILE A 21 -5.35 -6.66 9.00
C ILE A 21 -6.29 -6.04 10.03
N GLU A 22 -5.82 -5.02 10.75
CA GLU A 22 -6.62 -4.27 11.72
C GLU A 22 -7.83 -3.62 11.06
N LEU A 23 -7.63 -2.94 9.93
CA LEU A 23 -8.71 -2.30 9.18
C LEU A 23 -9.74 -3.32 8.68
N LYS A 24 -9.27 -4.47 8.18
CA LYS A 24 -10.16 -5.54 7.75
C LYS A 24 -11.02 -6.06 8.89
N LYS A 25 -10.44 -6.24 10.08
CA LYS A 25 -11.17 -6.78 11.23
C LYS A 25 -12.17 -5.79 11.82
N SER A 26 -11.81 -4.51 11.92
CA SER A 26 -12.56 -3.53 12.70
C SER A 26 -13.47 -2.63 11.86
N ILE A 27 -13.10 -2.33 10.63
CA ILE A 27 -13.83 -1.34 9.80
C ILE A 27 -14.38 -1.97 8.51
N TYR A 28 -13.59 -2.81 7.86
CA TYR A 28 -13.91 -3.34 6.54
C TYR A 28 -13.90 -4.88 6.51
N PRO A 29 -14.84 -5.55 7.17
CA PRO A 29 -14.80 -7.02 7.30
C PRO A 29 -14.90 -7.76 5.96
N ASP A 30 -15.52 -7.15 4.96
CA ASP A 30 -15.68 -7.74 3.63
C ASP A 30 -14.59 -7.31 2.65
N SER A 31 -13.49 -6.74 3.14
CA SER A 31 -12.41 -6.26 2.29
C SER A 31 -11.48 -7.37 1.84
N VAL A 32 -10.77 -7.10 0.74
CA VAL A 32 -9.62 -7.88 0.28
C VAL A 32 -8.36 -7.06 0.44
N ILE A 33 -7.25 -7.73 0.70
CA ILE A 33 -5.94 -7.07 0.93
C ILE A 33 -4.96 -7.53 -0.13
N PHE A 34 -4.32 -6.57 -0.81
CA PHE A 34 -3.26 -6.82 -1.78
C PHE A 34 -1.98 -6.10 -1.38
N GLU A 35 -0.88 -6.83 -1.47
CA GLU A 35 0.48 -6.35 -1.23
C GLU A 35 1.39 -6.91 -2.32
N ALA A 36 2.36 -6.13 -2.81
CA ALA A 36 3.32 -6.63 -3.78
C ALA A 36 4.12 -7.83 -3.22
N ASP A 37 4.41 -7.82 -1.94
CA ASP A 37 5.14 -8.91 -1.28
C ASP A 37 4.44 -10.27 -1.36
N GLN A 38 3.14 -10.31 -1.57
CA GLN A 38 2.40 -11.57 -1.76
C GLN A 38 2.91 -12.38 -2.96
N PHE A 39 3.49 -11.71 -3.94
CA PHE A 39 4.13 -12.37 -5.09
C PHE A 39 5.24 -13.34 -4.67
N PHE A 40 5.94 -13.00 -3.58
CA PHE A 40 7.06 -13.79 -3.06
C PHE A 40 6.66 -14.80 -2.00
N GLU A 41 5.40 -14.78 -1.57
CA GLU A 41 4.84 -15.70 -0.58
C GLU A 41 4.18 -16.87 -1.31
N LYS A 42 4.96 -17.92 -1.60
CA LYS A 42 4.45 -19.15 -2.22
C LYS A 42 4.72 -20.34 -1.33
N GLU A 43 3.72 -21.23 -1.21
CA GLU A 43 3.82 -22.49 -0.46
C GLU A 43 4.26 -22.31 1.01
N GLY A 44 3.80 -21.22 1.65
CA GLY A 44 4.09 -20.95 3.06
C GLY A 44 5.48 -20.39 3.34
N SER A 45 6.28 -20.10 2.31
CA SER A 45 7.58 -19.48 2.48
C SER A 45 7.71 -18.17 1.70
N TYR A 46 8.47 -17.23 2.27
CA TYR A 46 8.77 -15.96 1.63
C TYR A 46 10.14 -16.04 0.94
N ASN A 47 10.15 -15.88 -0.38
CA ASN A 47 11.37 -15.94 -1.20
C ASN A 47 11.50 -14.66 -2.03
N PHE A 48 12.09 -13.62 -1.42
CA PHE A 48 12.29 -12.34 -2.09
C PHE A 48 13.36 -12.44 -3.18
N ASP A 49 13.04 -11.90 -4.35
CA ASP A 49 13.94 -11.77 -5.49
C ASP A 49 13.78 -10.37 -6.08
N ALA A 50 14.79 -9.51 -5.85
CA ALA A 50 14.77 -8.12 -6.30
C ALA A 50 14.60 -7.97 -7.81
N SER A 51 15.07 -8.93 -8.61
CA SER A 51 14.91 -8.91 -10.07
C SER A 51 13.46 -9.07 -10.52
N LYS A 52 12.59 -9.59 -9.64
CA LYS A 52 11.18 -9.83 -9.91
C LYS A 52 10.25 -8.81 -9.26
N LEU A 53 10.78 -7.80 -8.58
CA LEU A 53 9.98 -6.80 -7.87
C LEU A 53 9.02 -6.07 -8.82
N HIS A 54 9.45 -5.79 -10.03
CA HIS A 54 8.60 -5.19 -11.07
C HIS A 54 7.35 -6.03 -11.35
N TYR A 55 7.53 -7.35 -11.49
CA TYR A 55 6.40 -8.27 -11.70
C TYR A 55 5.47 -8.34 -10.49
N ALA A 56 6.03 -8.26 -9.28
CA ALA A 56 5.26 -8.23 -8.04
C ALA A 56 4.31 -7.03 -8.02
N HIS A 57 4.77 -5.86 -8.41
CA HIS A 57 3.95 -4.65 -8.48
C HIS A 57 2.91 -4.72 -9.60
N ILE A 58 3.24 -5.30 -10.75
CA ILE A 58 2.28 -5.52 -11.84
C ILE A 58 1.16 -6.44 -11.37
N GLU A 59 1.48 -7.56 -10.75
CA GLU A 59 0.48 -8.51 -10.25
C GLU A 59 -0.43 -7.87 -9.21
N CYS A 60 0.15 -7.13 -8.26
CA CYS A 60 -0.62 -6.42 -7.23
C CYS A 60 -1.62 -5.45 -7.85
N LYS A 61 -1.21 -4.68 -8.84
CA LYS A 61 -2.09 -3.74 -9.53
C LYS A 61 -3.18 -4.47 -10.32
N GLN A 62 -2.84 -5.56 -11.01
CA GLN A 62 -3.82 -6.37 -11.76
C GLN A 62 -4.87 -6.98 -10.83
N ASN A 63 -4.46 -7.53 -9.70
CA ASN A 63 -5.37 -8.10 -8.71
C ASN A 63 -6.29 -7.01 -8.13
N THR A 64 -5.74 -5.83 -7.88
CA THR A 64 -6.52 -4.68 -7.44
C THR A 64 -7.57 -4.32 -8.47
N GLU A 65 -7.18 -4.13 -9.72
CA GLU A 65 -8.11 -3.78 -10.80
C GLU A 65 -9.22 -4.82 -10.97
N THR A 66 -8.89 -6.09 -10.95
CA THR A 66 -9.87 -7.18 -11.04
C THR A 66 -10.92 -7.07 -9.94
N SER A 67 -10.50 -6.77 -8.71
CA SER A 67 -11.42 -6.58 -7.59
C SER A 67 -12.31 -5.36 -7.76
N LEU A 68 -11.78 -4.27 -8.32
CA LEU A 68 -12.58 -3.06 -8.63
C LEU A 68 -13.61 -3.36 -9.72
N ILE A 69 -13.23 -4.08 -10.77
CA ILE A 69 -14.14 -4.52 -11.83
C ILE A 69 -15.28 -5.36 -11.25
N ASN A 70 -14.97 -6.24 -10.31
CA ASN A 70 -15.93 -7.12 -9.67
C ASN A 70 -16.75 -6.43 -8.56
N ASN A 71 -16.62 -5.12 -8.42
CA ASN A 71 -17.38 -4.32 -7.45
C ASN A 71 -17.20 -4.76 -5.99
N ILE A 72 -16.01 -5.25 -5.64
CA ILE A 72 -15.69 -5.54 -4.24
C ILE A 72 -15.83 -4.24 -3.44
N LYS A 73 -16.58 -4.27 -2.36
CA LYS A 73 -16.95 -3.07 -1.59
C LYS A 73 -15.74 -2.29 -1.10
N THR A 74 -14.74 -2.98 -0.56
CA THR A 74 -13.53 -2.35 -0.06
C THR A 74 -12.31 -3.16 -0.48
N VAL A 75 -11.37 -2.50 -1.14
CA VAL A 75 -10.09 -3.07 -1.54
C VAL A 75 -8.99 -2.32 -0.82
N ILE A 76 -8.14 -3.05 -0.12
CA ILE A 76 -7.01 -2.50 0.64
C ILE A 76 -5.73 -2.86 -0.10
N VAL A 77 -4.92 -1.86 -0.44
CA VAL A 77 -3.61 -2.05 -1.06
C VAL A 77 -2.55 -1.47 -0.16
N SER A 78 -1.59 -2.29 0.21
CA SER A 78 -0.54 -1.94 1.17
C SER A 78 0.83 -2.15 0.52
N ASN A 79 1.53 -1.06 0.27
CA ASN A 79 2.88 -1.04 -0.28
C ASN A 79 3.62 0.18 0.25
N THR A 80 4.91 0.31 -0.04
CA THR A 80 5.69 1.47 0.40
C THR A 80 5.17 2.79 -0.18
N PHE A 81 4.80 2.80 -1.45
CA PHE A 81 4.24 3.98 -2.14
C PHE A 81 5.00 5.27 -1.84
N THR A 82 6.31 5.25 -2.04
CA THR A 82 7.17 6.39 -1.68
C THR A 82 6.96 7.60 -2.56
N THR A 83 6.50 7.40 -3.80
CA THR A 83 6.37 8.47 -4.79
C THR A 83 4.96 8.56 -5.37
N LEU A 84 4.64 9.73 -5.94
CA LEU A 84 3.39 9.92 -6.66
C LEU A 84 3.28 9.04 -7.89
N LYS A 85 4.41 8.74 -8.53
CA LYS A 85 4.46 7.84 -9.68
C LYS A 85 3.93 6.43 -9.32
N GLU A 86 4.19 5.98 -8.10
CA GLU A 86 3.70 4.69 -7.61
C GLU A 86 2.22 4.75 -7.23
N LEU A 87 1.76 5.87 -6.70
CA LEU A 87 0.38 6.07 -6.23
C LEU A 87 -0.62 6.34 -7.36
N LYS A 88 -0.24 7.19 -8.33
CA LYS A 88 -1.17 7.66 -9.38
C LYS A 88 -1.88 6.56 -10.13
N PRO A 89 -1.24 5.45 -10.54
CA PRO A 89 -1.95 4.37 -11.22
C PRO A 89 -3.15 3.83 -10.42
N TYR A 90 -3.03 3.75 -9.11
CA TYR A 90 -4.12 3.31 -8.23
C TYR A 90 -5.22 4.37 -8.10
N PHE A 91 -4.83 5.65 -8.03
CA PHE A 91 -5.81 6.74 -8.03
C PHE A 91 -6.63 6.77 -9.32
N GLU A 92 -5.97 6.54 -10.45
CA GLU A 92 -6.63 6.48 -11.76
C GLU A 92 -7.59 5.29 -11.85
N LEU A 93 -7.21 4.12 -11.34
CA LEU A 93 -8.08 2.97 -11.27
C LEU A 93 -9.33 3.26 -10.42
N ALA A 94 -9.15 3.87 -9.25
CA ALA A 94 -10.27 4.23 -8.39
C ALA A 94 -11.23 5.19 -9.09
N LYS A 95 -10.71 6.18 -9.78
CA LYS A 95 -11.52 7.13 -10.56
C LYS A 95 -12.26 6.42 -11.68
N GLN A 96 -11.59 5.55 -12.42
CA GLN A 96 -12.18 4.80 -13.54
C GLN A 96 -13.36 3.93 -13.09
N TYR A 97 -13.26 3.30 -11.94
CA TYR A 97 -14.28 2.37 -11.43
C TYR A 97 -15.17 2.98 -10.34
N ASN A 98 -15.11 4.29 -10.14
CA ASN A 98 -15.95 5.03 -9.19
C ASN A 98 -15.78 4.59 -7.72
N TYR A 99 -14.53 4.41 -7.29
CA TYR A 99 -14.19 4.15 -5.91
C TYR A 99 -13.74 5.44 -5.21
N CYS A 100 -14.17 5.62 -3.97
CA CYS A 100 -13.59 6.64 -3.10
C CYS A 100 -12.21 6.19 -2.64
N ILE A 101 -11.29 7.13 -2.46
CA ILE A 101 -9.91 6.83 -2.06
C ILE A 101 -9.67 7.31 -0.63
N VAL A 102 -9.17 6.42 0.21
CA VAL A 102 -8.68 6.75 1.55
C VAL A 102 -7.22 6.31 1.63
N VAL A 103 -6.32 7.24 1.95
CA VAL A 103 -4.89 6.95 2.11
C VAL A 103 -4.53 7.00 3.59
N TYR A 104 -4.01 5.89 4.10
CA TYR A 104 -3.44 5.81 5.44
C TYR A 104 -1.92 5.95 5.33
N GLU A 105 -1.39 7.04 5.87
CA GLU A 105 0.05 7.28 5.93
C GLU A 105 0.59 6.89 7.29
N LEU A 106 1.44 5.86 7.33
CA LEU A 106 2.04 5.43 8.58
C LEU A 106 3.27 6.27 8.92
N PRO A 107 3.52 6.54 10.21
CA PRO A 107 4.65 7.38 10.60
C PRO A 107 5.98 6.72 10.24
N HIS A 108 6.95 7.56 9.86
CA HIS A 108 8.33 7.14 9.68
C HIS A 108 8.95 6.99 11.08
N ALA A 109 8.80 5.80 11.66
CA ALA A 109 9.44 5.52 12.94
C ALA A 109 10.96 5.65 12.79
N PRO A 110 11.65 6.33 13.72
CA PRO A 110 13.10 6.36 13.70
C PRO A 110 13.64 4.93 13.81
N VAL A 111 14.65 4.63 13.01
CA VAL A 111 15.37 3.35 13.09
C VAL A 111 16.12 3.35 14.42
N ILE A 112 15.52 2.74 15.44
CA ILE A 112 16.22 2.48 16.70
C ILE A 112 16.79 1.07 16.59
N GLU A 113 18.09 0.97 16.64
CA GLU A 113 18.81 -0.30 16.55
C GLU A 113 18.21 -1.33 17.52
N GLY A 114 17.84 -2.50 17.00
CA GLY A 114 17.29 -3.60 17.79
C GLY A 114 15.79 -3.57 18.08
N THR A 115 15.05 -2.52 17.69
CA THR A 115 13.62 -2.40 17.98
C THR A 115 12.73 -2.37 16.73
N GLN A 116 13.33 -2.29 15.55
CA GLN A 116 12.57 -2.16 14.32
C GLN A 116 12.03 -3.52 13.86
N LYS A 117 10.72 -3.58 13.67
CA LYS A 117 10.03 -4.76 13.13
C LYS A 117 10.14 -4.80 11.60
N ASN A 118 11.34 -5.00 11.10
CA ASN A 118 11.57 -5.19 9.67
C ASN A 118 11.55 -6.69 9.38
N ILE A 119 10.34 -7.26 9.25
CA ILE A 119 10.15 -8.71 9.06
C ILE A 119 10.76 -9.26 7.77
N HIS A 120 11.02 -8.40 6.79
CA HIS A 120 11.64 -8.80 5.53
C HIS A 120 13.13 -8.47 5.47
N ASN A 121 13.72 -8.04 6.55
CA ASN A 121 15.15 -7.70 6.66
C ASN A 121 15.64 -6.76 5.53
N VAL A 122 14.85 -5.74 5.22
CA VAL A 122 15.23 -4.76 4.20
C VAL A 122 16.45 -3.98 4.69
N PRO A 123 17.50 -3.84 3.87
CA PRO A 123 18.70 -3.12 4.28
C PRO A 123 18.41 -1.68 4.68
N GLU A 124 19.09 -1.19 5.71
CA GLU A 124 18.94 0.17 6.22
C GLU A 124 19.19 1.23 5.16
N GLU A 125 20.14 0.98 4.26
CA GLU A 125 20.41 1.88 3.11
C GLU A 125 19.20 2.02 2.19
N THR A 126 18.49 0.94 1.96
CA THR A 126 17.26 0.94 1.15
C THR A 126 16.20 1.77 1.80
N ILE A 127 16.00 1.62 3.11
CA ILE A 127 15.05 2.43 3.88
C ILE A 127 15.42 3.91 3.83
N SER A 128 16.70 4.24 3.99
CA SER A 128 17.18 5.62 3.90
C SER A 128 16.91 6.23 2.53
N ARG A 129 17.11 5.48 1.46
CA ARG A 129 16.79 5.94 0.10
C ARG A 129 15.28 6.17 -0.08
N MET A 130 14.46 5.31 0.48
CA MET A 130 13.00 5.47 0.43
C MET A 130 12.56 6.72 1.16
N LEU A 131 13.13 7.03 2.33
CA LEU A 131 12.83 8.24 3.07
C LEU A 131 13.22 9.51 2.28
N LYS A 132 14.37 9.49 1.60
CA LYS A 132 14.82 10.62 0.80
C LYS A 132 13.94 10.92 -0.41
N ARG A 133 13.37 9.87 -1.03
CA ARG A 133 12.49 10.04 -2.20
C ARG A 133 11.01 10.18 -1.84
N TRP A 134 10.67 10.08 -0.56
CA TRP A 134 9.28 10.17 -0.10
C TRP A 134 8.63 11.46 -0.57
N GLN A 135 7.47 11.34 -1.20
CA GLN A 135 6.69 12.47 -1.67
C GLN A 135 5.37 12.55 -0.92
N ASN A 136 5.06 13.72 -0.41
CA ASN A 136 3.73 14.00 0.11
C ASN A 136 2.74 14.13 -1.05
N ILE A 137 1.49 13.80 -0.80
CA ILE A 137 0.44 13.94 -1.81
C ILE A 137 0.03 15.42 -1.85
N PRO A 138 0.25 16.15 -2.98
CA PRO A 138 -0.10 17.56 -3.07
C PRO A 138 -1.60 17.79 -3.00
N PHE A 139 -2.00 18.95 -2.53
CA PHE A 139 -3.42 19.33 -2.48
C PHE A 139 -4.12 19.22 -3.84
N SER A 140 -3.44 19.57 -4.92
CA SER A 140 -3.99 19.45 -6.28
C SER A 140 -4.39 18.01 -6.60
N VAL A 141 -3.59 17.03 -6.21
CA VAL A 141 -3.88 15.60 -6.41
C VAL A 141 -5.02 15.16 -5.49
N VAL A 142 -5.01 15.58 -4.24
CA VAL A 142 -6.11 15.32 -3.29
C VAL A 142 -7.44 15.81 -3.86
N SER A 143 -7.46 17.01 -4.40
CA SER A 143 -8.65 17.61 -5.01
C SER A 143 -9.10 16.86 -6.26
N ASP A 144 -8.16 16.56 -7.18
CA ASP A 144 -8.48 15.91 -8.46
C ASP A 144 -9.08 14.52 -8.31
N PHE A 145 -8.66 13.77 -7.30
CA PHE A 145 -9.10 12.39 -7.07
C PHE A 145 -10.02 12.23 -5.87
N CYS A 146 -10.41 13.31 -5.20
CA CYS A 146 -11.25 13.25 -3.99
C CYS A 146 -10.68 12.33 -2.92
N ILE A 147 -9.42 12.52 -2.57
CA ILE A 147 -8.69 11.66 -1.64
C ILE A 147 -8.90 12.15 -0.21
N LYS A 148 -9.13 11.22 0.71
CA LYS A 148 -9.06 11.47 2.16
C LYS A 148 -7.74 10.90 2.67
N ILE A 149 -6.93 11.73 3.32
CA ILE A 149 -5.65 11.30 3.90
C ILE A 149 -5.76 11.24 5.41
N LEU A 150 -5.33 10.11 5.98
CA LEU A 150 -5.26 9.90 7.42
C LEU A 150 -3.80 9.63 7.79
N SER A 151 -3.17 10.60 8.45
CA SER A 151 -1.81 10.45 8.98
C SER A 151 -1.88 9.89 10.40
N LEU A 152 -1.25 8.77 10.61
CA LEU A 152 -1.34 8.00 11.85
C LEU A 152 -0.12 8.19 12.75
#